data_3e893f45accd49935fcfbba9752157b8
#
_entry.id   3e893f45accd49935fcfbba9752157b8
#
_cell.length_a   1.000
_cell.length_b   1.000
_cell.length_c   1.000
_cell.angle_alpha   90.00
_cell.angle_beta   90.00
_cell.angle_gamma   90.00
#
_symmetry.space_group_name_H-M   'P 1'
#
loop_
_entity.id
_entity.type
_entity.pdbx_description
1 polymer ?
#
loop_
_entity_poly.entity_id
_entity_poly.type
_entity_poly.pdbx_seq_one_letter_code
_entity_poly.pdbx_strand_id
1 'polypeptide(L)'
;MLQIKNLSITHKKDLRVILNDFSCVLNDGDKAVIIGEEGNGKSTLLKWIYDEKLVDDYCETEGELIQTKERIAYLPQELPKEKRTLTVCEFFMEEESFLEQTPKTLGHMAAKFHVPADFFYREQPMETLSGGEKVKAQMMKLLLTEPTVLLLDEPSNDIDVETLEWLEQFIQNWKHIALFISHDETLIENTANMIIHIEQIRRKTVSRYTIAKMSYEQYRKERLRNFENQERQAESERREKKIREEKLKRIYQSVDYAQETISRQDPAGG
;
A
#
# COMPACT_ATOMS: atom_id res chain seq x y z
N MET A 1 19.52 -0.33 4.58
CA MET A 1 18.89 -1.06 3.44
C MET A 1 17.97 -2.13 3.98
N LEU A 2 16.71 -2.13 3.57
CA LEU A 2 15.70 -3.15 3.87
C LEU A 2 15.35 -3.89 2.58
N GLN A 3 15.44 -5.21 2.56
CA GLN A 3 15.13 -6.01 1.38
C GLN A 3 14.13 -7.10 1.71
N ILE A 4 13.08 -7.19 0.91
CA ILE A 4 12.10 -8.27 0.93
C ILE A 4 12.40 -9.17 -0.26
N LYS A 5 12.42 -10.50 -0.06
CA LYS A 5 12.65 -11.49 -1.10
C LYS A 5 11.53 -12.52 -1.15
N ASN A 6 10.97 -12.69 -2.35
CA ASN A 6 10.03 -13.75 -2.70
C ASN A 6 8.88 -13.93 -1.69
N LEU A 7 8.37 -12.80 -1.14
CA LEU A 7 7.31 -12.83 -0.16
C LEU A 7 5.99 -13.22 -0.79
N SER A 8 5.41 -14.30 -0.31
CA SER A 8 4.05 -14.72 -0.60
C SER A 8 3.23 -14.71 0.68
N ILE A 9 2.07 -14.08 0.64
CA ILE A 9 1.13 -13.99 1.76
C ILE A 9 -0.21 -14.53 1.31
N THR A 10 -0.71 -15.54 2.02
CA THR A 10 -2.01 -16.17 1.76
C THR A 10 -2.89 -16.10 3.00
N HIS A 11 -4.11 -15.63 2.87
CA HIS A 11 -5.06 -15.54 3.97
C HIS A 11 -5.62 -16.94 4.31
N LYS A 12 -5.51 -17.37 5.58
CA LYS A 12 -5.85 -18.73 6.02
C LYS A 12 -7.31 -19.10 5.85
N LYS A 13 -8.23 -18.14 6.04
CA LYS A 13 -9.67 -18.40 6.08
C LYS A 13 -10.27 -18.71 4.71
N ASP A 14 -9.85 -17.99 3.68
CA ASP A 14 -10.43 -18.08 2.32
C ASP A 14 -9.39 -18.47 1.26
N LEU A 15 -8.16 -18.79 1.69
CA LEU A 15 -7.01 -19.16 0.85
C LEU A 15 -6.71 -18.13 -0.25
N ARG A 16 -7.09 -16.89 -0.01
CA ARG A 16 -6.85 -15.79 -0.95
C ARG A 16 -5.38 -15.39 -0.90
N VAL A 17 -4.75 -15.39 -2.06
CA VAL A 17 -3.38 -14.91 -2.22
C VAL A 17 -3.38 -13.38 -2.17
N ILE A 18 -2.82 -12.80 -1.11
CA ILE A 18 -2.68 -11.36 -0.88
C ILE A 18 -1.49 -10.82 -1.67
N LEU A 19 -0.34 -11.46 -1.52
CA LEU A 19 0.88 -11.20 -2.29
C LEU A 19 1.44 -12.51 -2.84
N ASN A 20 2.05 -12.45 -4.00
CA ASN A 20 2.71 -13.59 -4.61
C ASN A 20 4.07 -13.19 -5.16
N ASP A 21 5.12 -13.82 -4.64
CA ASP A 21 6.51 -13.61 -5.06
C ASP A 21 6.95 -12.14 -5.04
N PHE A 22 6.52 -11.42 -4.01
CA PHE A 22 6.83 -9.99 -3.85
C PHE A 22 8.28 -9.80 -3.44
N SER A 23 9.01 -9.01 -4.22
CA SER A 23 10.40 -8.66 -3.91
C SER A 23 10.62 -7.17 -4.07
N CYS A 24 11.23 -6.53 -3.06
CA CYS A 24 11.45 -5.10 -3.01
C CYS A 24 12.74 -4.77 -2.25
N VAL A 25 13.43 -3.72 -2.68
CA VAL A 25 14.61 -3.17 -1.97
C VAL A 25 14.36 -1.70 -1.69
N LEU A 26 14.47 -1.34 -0.41
CA LEU A 26 14.36 0.02 0.09
C LEU A 26 15.72 0.48 0.62
N ASN A 27 16.15 1.67 0.21
CA ASN A 27 17.40 2.28 0.64
C ASN A 27 17.15 3.57 1.42
N ASP A 28 18.15 4.06 2.13
CA ASP A 28 18.06 5.35 2.80
C ASP A 28 17.64 6.44 1.80
N GLY A 29 16.70 7.27 2.23
CA GLY A 29 16.09 8.30 1.40
C GLY A 29 14.90 7.83 0.56
N ASP A 30 14.61 6.52 0.44
CA ASP A 30 13.39 6.05 -0.22
C ASP A 30 12.16 6.41 0.64
N LYS A 31 11.20 7.09 0.01
CA LYS A 31 9.87 7.41 0.53
C LYS A 31 8.88 6.60 -0.29
N ALA A 32 8.69 5.34 0.09
CA ALA A 32 7.84 4.43 -0.66
C ALA A 32 6.40 4.50 -0.15
N VAL A 33 5.45 4.73 -1.04
CA VAL A 33 4.03 4.62 -0.74
C VAL A 33 3.46 3.30 -1.26
N ILE A 34 2.68 2.62 -0.43
CA ILE A 34 1.90 1.45 -0.85
C ILE A 34 0.50 1.92 -1.19
N ILE A 35 0.10 1.74 -2.44
CA ILE A 35 -1.25 2.06 -2.93
C ILE A 35 -1.98 0.81 -3.41
N GLY A 36 -3.30 0.88 -3.49
CA GLY A 36 -4.17 -0.20 -3.94
C GLY A 36 -5.53 -0.13 -3.26
N GLU A 37 -6.50 -0.92 -3.73
CA GLU A 37 -7.85 -0.95 -3.16
C GLU A 37 -7.85 -1.43 -1.71
N GLU A 38 -8.92 -1.10 -0.98
CA GLU A 38 -9.13 -1.60 0.36
C GLU A 38 -9.21 -3.14 0.39
N GLY A 39 -8.59 -3.72 1.42
CA GLY A 39 -8.53 -5.17 1.58
C GLY A 39 -7.52 -5.88 0.66
N ASN A 40 -6.67 -5.16 -0.08
CA ASN A 40 -5.60 -5.74 -0.89
C ASN A 40 -4.35 -6.13 -0.07
N GLY A 41 -4.39 -6.03 1.27
CA GLY A 41 -3.31 -6.50 2.13
C GLY A 41 -2.17 -5.52 2.36
N LYS A 42 -2.38 -4.22 2.08
CA LYS A 42 -1.38 -3.17 2.33
C LYS A 42 -0.88 -3.17 3.77
N SER A 43 -1.79 -3.08 4.75
CA SER A 43 -1.46 -3.12 6.18
C SER A 43 -0.89 -4.47 6.62
N THR A 44 -1.28 -5.57 5.97
CA THR A 44 -0.71 -6.90 6.23
C THR A 44 0.77 -6.93 5.86
N LEU A 45 1.15 -6.30 4.74
CA LEU A 45 2.55 -6.17 4.34
C LEU A 45 3.35 -5.34 5.36
N LEU A 46 2.83 -4.19 5.82
CA LEU A 46 3.52 -3.39 6.85
C LEU A 46 3.70 -4.15 8.16
N LYS A 47 2.66 -4.85 8.62
CA LYS A 47 2.73 -5.67 9.83
C LYS A 47 3.75 -6.79 9.70
N TRP A 48 3.78 -7.48 8.57
CA TRP A 48 4.77 -8.54 8.32
C TRP A 48 6.21 -8.01 8.33
N ILE A 49 6.45 -6.82 7.74
CA ILE A 49 7.77 -6.18 7.77
C ILE A 49 8.17 -5.81 9.20
N TYR A 50 7.20 -5.37 10.02
CA TYR A 50 7.47 -4.99 11.41
C TYR A 50 7.72 -6.21 12.30
N ASP A 51 6.79 -7.16 12.31
CA ASP A 51 6.89 -8.42 13.02
C ASP A 51 5.95 -9.45 12.35
N GLU A 52 6.51 -10.50 11.79
CA GLU A 52 5.78 -11.57 11.12
C GLU A 52 4.69 -12.18 12.00
N LYS A 53 4.93 -12.26 13.31
CA LYS A 53 3.94 -12.79 14.28
C LYS A 53 2.63 -12.03 14.30
N LEU A 54 2.60 -10.76 13.90
CA LEU A 54 1.37 -9.96 13.83
C LEU A 54 0.40 -10.44 12.75
N VAL A 55 0.86 -11.25 11.83
CA VAL A 55 0.05 -11.78 10.72
C VAL A 55 -0.16 -13.29 10.79
N ASP A 56 0.60 -14.01 11.63
CA ASP A 56 0.56 -15.47 11.74
C ASP A 56 -0.82 -16.04 12.08
N ASP A 57 -1.63 -15.33 12.85
CA ASP A 57 -2.95 -15.81 13.23
C ASP A 57 -3.90 -15.97 12.04
N TYR A 58 -3.75 -15.13 11.00
CA TYR A 58 -4.70 -15.04 9.88
C TYR A 58 -4.08 -15.20 8.50
N CYS A 59 -2.74 -15.23 8.39
CA CYS A 59 -2.03 -15.46 7.14
C CYS A 59 -1.00 -16.58 7.26
N GLU A 60 -0.74 -17.22 6.11
CA GLU A 60 0.45 -18.02 5.87
C GLU A 60 1.41 -17.18 5.06
N THR A 61 2.68 -17.18 5.45
CA THR A 61 3.72 -16.36 4.81
C THR A 61 4.91 -17.23 4.42
N GLU A 62 5.48 -16.93 3.25
CA GLU A 62 6.72 -17.50 2.75
C GLU A 62 7.56 -16.37 2.19
N GLY A 63 8.84 -16.35 2.46
CA GLY A 63 9.77 -15.32 1.97
C GLY A 63 10.76 -14.90 3.04
N GLU A 64 11.59 -13.94 2.72
CA GLU A 64 12.65 -13.47 3.61
C GLU A 64 12.65 -11.94 3.72
N LEU A 65 12.79 -11.44 4.96
CA LEU A 65 13.12 -10.06 5.26
C LEU A 65 14.60 -9.96 5.61
N ILE A 66 15.37 -9.29 4.77
CA ILE A 66 16.79 -9.05 4.99
C ILE A 66 16.98 -7.61 5.47
N GLN A 67 17.48 -7.49 6.70
CA GLN A 67 17.82 -6.22 7.33
C GLN A 67 19.16 -6.37 8.07
N THR A 68 20.04 -5.39 7.94
CA THR A 68 21.39 -5.54 8.49
C THR A 68 21.53 -4.88 9.87
N LYS A 69 21.01 -3.69 10.04
CA LYS A 69 21.07 -2.89 11.30
C LYS A 69 19.87 -1.96 11.40
N GLU A 70 18.78 -2.29 10.72
CA GLU A 70 17.63 -1.41 10.68
C GLU A 70 16.85 -1.52 11.99
N ARG A 71 16.51 -0.37 12.55
CA ARG A 71 15.55 -0.27 13.65
C ARG A 71 14.22 0.15 13.04
N ILE A 72 13.27 -0.77 13.05
CA ILE A 72 11.97 -0.58 12.41
C ILE A 72 10.99 -0.05 13.45
N ALA A 73 10.33 1.05 13.17
CA ALA A 73 9.21 1.57 13.93
C ALA A 73 7.93 1.50 13.11
N TYR A 74 6.83 1.13 13.74
CA TYR A 74 5.53 0.97 13.10
C TYR A 74 4.46 1.83 13.76
N LEU A 75 3.85 2.72 12.97
CA LEU A 75 2.66 3.48 13.34
C LEU A 75 1.43 2.75 12.80
N PRO A 76 0.59 2.15 13.66
CA PRO A 76 -0.63 1.49 13.23
C PRO A 76 -1.70 2.51 12.83
N GLN A 77 -2.64 2.11 11.98
CA GLN A 77 -3.77 2.92 11.54
C GLN A 77 -4.62 3.44 12.71
N GLU A 78 -4.82 2.62 13.73
CA GLU A 78 -5.51 3.02 14.95
C GLU A 78 -4.64 2.77 16.18
N LEU A 79 -4.76 3.66 17.16
CA LEU A 79 -4.15 3.43 18.47
C LEU A 79 -4.70 2.14 19.08
N PRO A 80 -3.85 1.17 19.50
CA PRO A 80 -4.28 -0.06 20.15
C PRO A 80 -5.24 0.20 21.32
N LYS A 81 -6.26 -0.66 21.47
CA LYS A 81 -7.34 -0.43 22.44
C LYS A 81 -6.81 -0.29 23.87
N GLU A 82 -5.81 -1.10 24.21
CA GLU A 82 -5.15 -1.09 25.53
C GLU A 82 -4.39 0.20 25.82
N LYS A 83 -4.05 0.97 24.78
CA LYS A 83 -3.33 2.24 24.94
C LYS A 83 -4.26 3.45 25.00
N ARG A 84 -5.53 3.29 24.66
CA ARG A 84 -6.50 4.41 24.55
C ARG A 84 -6.79 5.06 25.90
N THR A 85 -6.84 4.26 26.96
CA THR A 85 -7.14 4.73 28.33
C THR A 85 -5.94 5.23 29.09
N LEU A 86 -4.72 4.98 28.60
CA LEU A 86 -3.51 5.54 29.21
C LEU A 86 -3.50 7.06 29.09
N THR A 87 -3.01 7.73 30.12
CA THR A 87 -2.67 9.15 30.00
C THR A 87 -1.51 9.34 29.04
N VAL A 88 -1.35 10.54 28.50
CA VAL A 88 -0.21 10.85 27.62
C VAL A 88 1.12 10.56 28.34
N CYS A 89 1.21 10.91 29.63
CA CYS A 89 2.39 10.63 30.43
C CYS A 89 2.66 9.13 30.54
N GLU A 90 1.66 8.31 30.91
CA GLU A 90 1.78 6.86 31.00
C GLU A 90 2.15 6.23 29.67
N PHE A 91 1.55 6.73 28.57
CA PHE A 91 1.86 6.27 27.22
C PHE A 91 3.34 6.43 26.84
N PHE A 92 3.96 7.56 27.20
CA PHE A 92 5.38 7.77 26.99
C PHE A 92 6.25 6.97 27.97
N MET A 93 5.83 6.81 29.23
CA MET A 93 6.56 6.04 30.25
C MET A 93 6.70 4.55 29.95
N GLU A 94 5.90 4.00 29.06
CA GLU A 94 6.08 2.62 28.57
C GLU A 94 7.37 2.42 27.77
N GLU A 95 7.98 3.51 27.28
CA GLU A 95 9.20 3.46 26.50
C GLU A 95 10.40 3.77 27.41
N GLU A 96 11.28 2.80 27.61
CA GLU A 96 12.44 2.95 28.51
C GLU A 96 13.33 4.14 28.08
N SER A 97 13.51 4.34 26.78
CA SER A 97 14.28 5.45 26.23
C SER A 97 13.69 6.82 26.56
N PHE A 98 12.40 6.92 26.91
CA PHE A 98 11.79 8.17 27.38
C PHE A 98 12.33 8.59 28.73
N LEU A 99 12.53 7.64 29.64
CA LEU A 99 13.03 7.91 31.00
C LEU A 99 14.49 8.40 31.00
N GLU A 100 15.23 8.13 29.92
CA GLU A 100 16.61 8.58 29.74
C GLU A 100 16.70 9.99 29.15
N GLN A 101 15.57 10.55 28.64
CA GLN A 101 15.56 11.86 28.00
C GLN A 101 15.67 13.01 29.01
N THR A 102 16.44 14.00 28.64
CA THR A 102 16.48 15.26 29.42
C THR A 102 15.27 16.14 29.08
N PRO A 103 14.80 16.99 30.01
CA PRO A 103 13.75 17.97 29.72
C PRO A 103 14.06 18.86 28.50
N LYS A 104 15.35 19.16 28.27
CA LYS A 104 15.80 19.92 27.10
C LYS A 104 15.56 19.16 25.81
N THR A 105 15.89 17.87 25.75
CA THR A 105 15.68 16.99 24.57
C THR A 105 14.20 16.88 24.26
N LEU A 106 13.37 16.63 25.29
CA LEU A 106 11.91 16.56 25.14
C LEU A 106 11.32 17.90 24.66
N GLY A 107 11.80 19.04 25.19
CA GLY A 107 11.40 20.36 24.72
C GLY A 107 11.74 20.62 23.26
N HIS A 108 12.91 20.17 22.78
CA HIS A 108 13.27 20.24 21.35
C HIS A 108 12.37 19.34 20.48
N MET A 109 12.04 18.15 20.98
CA MET A 109 11.12 17.24 20.29
C MET A 109 9.72 17.86 20.22
N ALA A 110 9.18 18.37 21.31
CA ALA A 110 7.90 19.07 21.36
C ALA A 110 7.81 20.20 20.32
N ALA A 111 8.84 21.06 20.29
CA ALA A 111 8.92 22.15 19.31
C ALA A 111 8.91 21.64 17.85
N LYS A 112 9.64 20.58 17.55
CA LYS A 112 9.67 19.97 16.20
C LYS A 112 8.31 19.40 15.79
N PHE A 113 7.52 18.94 16.76
CA PHE A 113 6.18 18.38 16.54
C PHE A 113 5.06 19.40 16.68
N HIS A 114 5.39 20.68 16.92
CA HIS A 114 4.43 21.75 17.13
C HIS A 114 3.43 21.43 18.26
N VAL A 115 3.95 20.90 19.37
CA VAL A 115 3.18 20.66 20.59
C VAL A 115 3.81 21.42 21.77
N PRO A 116 3.05 21.76 22.82
CA PRO A 116 3.59 22.40 24.02
C PRO A 116 4.63 21.53 24.72
N ALA A 117 5.60 22.13 25.39
CA ALA A 117 6.67 21.39 26.06
C ALA A 117 6.19 20.49 27.22
N ASP A 118 5.03 20.79 27.80
CA ASP A 118 4.38 20.01 28.83
C ASP A 118 3.54 18.84 28.29
N PHE A 119 3.45 18.69 26.97
CA PHE A 119 2.64 17.65 26.32
C PHE A 119 2.94 16.25 26.84
N PHE A 120 4.21 15.93 27.06
CA PHE A 120 4.64 14.61 27.54
C PHE A 120 4.16 14.27 28.95
N TYR A 121 3.77 15.25 29.75
CA TYR A 121 3.41 15.10 31.15
C TYR A 121 1.91 15.26 31.41
N ARG A 122 1.09 15.31 30.34
CA ARG A 122 -0.35 15.48 30.47
C ARG A 122 -1.00 14.23 31.08
N GLU A 123 -1.89 14.45 32.04
CA GLU A 123 -2.73 13.41 32.62
C GLU A 123 -4.00 13.11 31.78
N GLN A 124 -4.11 13.77 30.61
CA GLN A 124 -5.20 13.58 29.67
C GLN A 124 -5.10 12.19 29.02
N PRO A 125 -6.21 11.39 28.96
CA PRO A 125 -6.22 10.10 28.27
C PRO A 125 -5.94 10.24 26.76
N MET A 126 -5.19 9.30 26.21
CA MET A 126 -4.84 9.26 24.79
C MET A 126 -6.09 9.29 23.87
N GLU A 127 -7.18 8.65 24.23
CA GLU A 127 -8.41 8.63 23.43
C GLU A 127 -9.05 10.01 23.27
N THR A 128 -8.82 10.93 24.21
CA THR A 128 -9.42 12.28 24.23
C THR A 128 -8.59 13.31 23.44
N LEU A 129 -7.41 12.94 22.97
CA LEU A 129 -6.60 13.77 22.08
C LEU A 129 -7.28 13.92 20.70
N SER A 130 -7.03 15.04 20.04
CA SER A 130 -7.37 15.19 18.62
C SER A 130 -6.65 14.15 17.76
N GLY A 131 -7.14 13.89 16.55
CA GLY A 131 -6.48 12.98 15.61
C GLY A 131 -5.01 13.35 15.38
N GLY A 132 -4.75 14.62 15.12
CA GLY A 132 -3.39 15.15 14.93
C GLY A 132 -2.50 14.99 16.17
N GLU A 133 -3.02 15.28 17.37
CA GLU A 133 -2.26 15.07 18.61
C GLU A 133 -1.93 13.59 18.84
N LYS A 134 -2.87 12.67 18.52
CA LYS A 134 -2.65 11.22 18.61
C LYS A 134 -1.52 10.76 17.69
N VAL A 135 -1.54 11.18 16.43
CA VAL A 135 -0.49 10.86 15.46
C VAL A 135 0.85 11.42 15.92
N LYS A 136 0.89 12.68 16.34
CA LYS A 136 2.12 13.33 16.87
C LYS A 136 2.65 12.60 18.10
N ALA A 137 1.80 12.24 19.07
CA ALA A 137 2.21 11.48 20.27
C ALA A 137 2.82 10.13 19.92
N GLN A 138 2.15 9.35 19.04
CA GLN A 138 2.67 8.07 18.59
C GLN A 138 3.99 8.22 17.85
N MET A 139 4.10 9.17 16.93
CA MET A 139 5.34 9.45 16.19
C MET A 139 6.48 9.86 17.12
N MET A 140 6.24 10.74 18.10
CA MET A 140 7.25 11.12 19.08
C MET A 140 7.75 9.92 19.86
N LYS A 141 6.85 9.03 20.32
CA LYS A 141 7.22 7.79 21.02
C LYS A 141 8.08 6.87 20.14
N LEU A 142 7.70 6.67 18.87
CA LEU A 142 8.49 5.89 17.94
C LEU A 142 9.89 6.46 17.72
N LEU A 143 10.02 7.78 17.64
CA LEU A 143 11.33 8.42 17.44
C LEU A 143 12.27 8.31 18.64
N LEU A 144 11.77 8.02 19.84
CA LEU A 144 12.62 7.75 21.01
C LEU A 144 13.50 6.51 20.82
N THR A 145 13.08 5.56 19.99
CA THR A 145 13.88 4.36 19.67
C THR A 145 14.89 4.59 18.55
N GLU A 146 15.04 5.84 18.08
CA GLU A 146 15.91 6.23 16.97
C GLU A 146 15.80 5.32 15.75
N PRO A 147 14.61 5.17 15.15
CA PRO A 147 14.40 4.25 14.05
C PRO A 147 15.14 4.68 12.79
N THR A 148 15.51 3.68 11.96
CA THR A 148 16.03 3.89 10.61
C THR A 148 15.03 3.52 9.54
N VAL A 149 13.92 2.88 9.93
CA VAL A 149 12.79 2.56 9.06
C VAL A 149 11.50 2.96 9.74
N LEU A 150 10.72 3.80 9.08
CA LEU A 150 9.37 4.16 9.50
C LEU A 150 8.35 3.43 8.62
N LEU A 151 7.47 2.67 9.26
CA LEU A 151 6.30 2.06 8.65
C LEU A 151 5.08 2.81 9.15
N LEU A 152 4.34 3.50 8.25
CA LEU A 152 3.21 4.33 8.62
C LEU A 152 1.94 3.82 7.94
N ASP A 153 0.98 3.33 8.72
CA ASP A 153 -0.28 2.78 8.23
C ASP A 153 -1.38 3.83 8.31
N GLU A 154 -1.72 4.46 7.16
CA GLU A 154 -2.72 5.52 7.03
C GLU A 154 -2.54 6.69 8.03
N PRO A 155 -1.36 7.31 8.12
CA PRO A 155 -1.07 8.33 9.12
C PRO A 155 -1.83 9.64 8.90
N SER A 156 -2.46 9.82 7.74
CA SER A 156 -3.26 10.98 7.37
C SER A 156 -4.74 10.87 7.73
N ASN A 157 -5.18 9.73 8.30
CA ASN A 157 -6.57 9.58 8.68
C ASN A 157 -6.92 10.41 9.92
N ASP A 158 -8.07 11.07 9.89
CA ASP A 158 -8.62 11.84 11.01
C ASP A 158 -7.73 13.00 11.52
N ILE A 159 -6.82 13.52 10.69
CA ILE A 159 -6.00 14.69 11.03
C ILE A 159 -6.48 15.95 10.30
N ASP A 160 -6.23 17.10 10.91
CA ASP A 160 -6.47 18.40 10.30
C ASP A 160 -5.39 18.78 9.27
N VAL A 161 -5.67 19.81 8.47
CA VAL A 161 -4.79 20.28 7.39
C VAL A 161 -3.40 20.71 7.92
N GLU A 162 -3.34 21.36 9.08
CA GLU A 162 -2.08 21.80 9.67
C GLU A 162 -1.20 20.61 10.06
N THR A 163 -1.82 19.57 10.62
CA THR A 163 -1.12 18.32 10.95
C THR A 163 -0.68 17.58 9.70
N LEU A 164 -1.48 17.60 8.64
CA LEU A 164 -1.13 16.99 7.35
C LEU A 164 0.10 17.67 6.75
N GLU A 165 0.12 19.01 6.68
CA GLU A 165 1.26 19.78 6.19
C GLU A 165 2.54 19.51 7.03
N TRP A 166 2.39 19.40 8.35
CA TRP A 166 3.49 19.00 9.23
C TRP A 166 3.98 17.59 8.90
N LEU A 167 3.08 16.62 8.69
CA LEU A 167 3.41 15.23 8.36
C LEU A 167 4.14 15.14 7.01
N GLU A 168 3.70 15.89 6.00
CA GLU A 168 4.37 16.00 4.71
C GLU A 168 5.82 16.47 4.88
N GLN A 169 6.03 17.59 5.58
CA GLN A 169 7.34 18.12 5.84
C GLN A 169 8.21 17.14 6.63
N PHE A 170 7.60 16.43 7.60
CA PHE A 170 8.30 15.43 8.40
C PHE A 170 8.80 14.28 7.51
N ILE A 171 7.95 13.69 6.66
CA ILE A 171 8.32 12.60 5.76
C ILE A 171 9.34 13.07 4.72
N GLN A 172 9.17 14.25 4.12
CA GLN A 172 10.13 14.81 3.16
C GLN A 172 11.54 14.93 3.75
N ASN A 173 11.63 15.43 4.98
CA ASN A 173 12.90 15.65 5.67
C ASN A 173 13.48 14.40 6.33
N TRP A 174 12.75 13.30 6.34
CA TRP A 174 13.22 12.03 6.89
C TRP A 174 14.38 11.48 6.04
N LYS A 175 15.54 11.27 6.64
CA LYS A 175 16.77 10.89 5.89
C LYS A 175 16.85 9.40 5.60
N HIS A 176 16.15 8.58 6.36
CA HIS A 176 16.16 7.14 6.26
C HIS A 176 14.97 6.61 5.46
N ILE A 177 14.65 5.33 5.59
CA ILE A 177 13.54 4.69 4.88
C ILE A 177 12.21 5.12 5.50
N ALA A 178 11.27 5.55 4.67
CA ALA A 178 9.86 5.67 5.04
C ALA A 178 9.03 4.82 4.07
N LEU A 179 8.23 3.89 4.62
CA LEU A 179 7.26 3.10 3.87
C LEU A 179 5.89 3.38 4.48
N PHE A 180 4.98 3.91 3.68
CA PHE A 180 3.69 4.34 4.21
C PHE A 180 2.53 3.95 3.30
N ILE A 181 1.36 3.82 3.90
CA ILE A 181 0.09 3.67 3.21
C ILE A 181 -0.65 4.99 3.37
N SER A 182 -1.22 5.50 2.30
CA SER A 182 -2.15 6.62 2.36
C SER A 182 -3.12 6.60 1.18
N HIS A 183 -4.30 7.16 1.40
CA HIS A 183 -5.27 7.50 0.37
C HIS A 183 -5.29 9.00 0.06
N ASP A 184 -4.52 9.82 0.78
CA ASP A 184 -4.40 11.25 0.54
C ASP A 184 -3.42 11.50 -0.62
N GLU A 185 -3.98 11.95 -1.76
CA GLU A 185 -3.18 12.21 -2.97
C GLU A 185 -2.16 13.33 -2.74
N THR A 186 -2.47 14.33 -1.91
CA THR A 186 -1.58 15.46 -1.63
C THR A 186 -0.34 15.00 -0.86
N LEU A 187 -0.56 14.20 0.19
CA LEU A 187 0.54 13.60 0.95
C LEU A 187 1.42 12.74 0.03
N ILE A 188 0.81 11.91 -0.81
CA ILE A 188 1.54 11.03 -1.73
C ILE A 188 2.35 11.84 -2.75
N GLU A 189 1.73 12.83 -3.41
CA GLU A 189 2.41 13.66 -4.42
C GLU A 189 3.58 14.45 -3.85
N ASN A 190 3.41 14.99 -2.64
CA ASN A 190 4.41 15.82 -2.00
C ASN A 190 5.57 15.03 -1.40
N THR A 191 5.38 13.74 -1.07
CA THR A 191 6.37 12.99 -0.28
C THR A 191 6.96 11.78 -0.98
N ALA A 192 6.17 11.04 -1.78
CA ALA A 192 6.61 9.76 -2.33
C ALA A 192 7.57 9.92 -3.51
N ASN A 193 8.68 9.19 -3.47
CA ASN A 193 9.61 9.03 -4.59
C ASN A 193 9.63 7.59 -5.14
N MET A 194 8.87 6.70 -4.53
CA MET A 194 8.70 5.31 -4.94
C MET A 194 7.27 4.86 -4.70
N ILE A 195 6.69 4.19 -5.67
CA ILE A 195 5.31 3.68 -5.63
C ILE A 195 5.35 2.16 -5.61
N ILE A 196 4.67 1.56 -4.65
CA ILE A 196 4.39 0.13 -4.58
C ILE A 196 2.89 -0.04 -4.75
N HIS A 197 2.45 -0.48 -5.92
CA HIS A 197 1.04 -0.67 -6.20
C HIS A 197 0.67 -2.14 -6.09
N ILE A 198 -0.23 -2.47 -5.15
CA ILE A 198 -0.75 -3.83 -4.94
C ILE A 198 -2.18 -3.90 -5.52
N GLU A 199 -2.38 -4.81 -6.47
CA GLU A 199 -3.63 -5.01 -7.16
C GLU A 199 -4.14 -6.44 -7.00
N GLN A 200 -5.44 -6.56 -6.81
CA GLN A 200 -6.14 -7.83 -6.85
C GLN A 200 -7.00 -7.87 -8.13
N ILE A 201 -6.56 -8.63 -9.11
CA ILE A 201 -7.25 -8.77 -10.41
C ILE A 201 -8.11 -10.04 -10.45
N ARG A 202 -8.94 -10.18 -11.51
CA ARG A 202 -9.82 -11.34 -11.72
C ARG A 202 -10.70 -11.66 -10.51
N ARG A 203 -11.44 -10.67 -10.00
CA ARG A 203 -12.30 -10.80 -8.81
C ARG A 203 -11.52 -11.24 -7.57
N LYS A 204 -10.34 -10.64 -7.36
CA LYS A 204 -9.46 -10.90 -6.22
C LYS A 204 -8.86 -12.32 -6.16
N THR A 205 -8.73 -13.00 -7.30
CA THR A 205 -8.10 -14.34 -7.36
C THR A 205 -6.63 -14.30 -7.75
N VAL A 206 -6.15 -13.20 -8.32
CA VAL A 206 -4.75 -13.05 -8.74
C VAL A 206 -4.19 -11.77 -8.15
N SER A 207 -3.14 -11.89 -7.36
CA SER A 207 -2.37 -10.76 -6.85
C SER A 207 -1.33 -10.33 -7.88
N ARG A 208 -1.21 -9.03 -8.06
CA ARG A 208 -0.17 -8.40 -8.88
C ARG A 208 0.39 -7.21 -8.13
N TYR A 209 1.68 -6.97 -8.27
CA TYR A 209 2.29 -5.74 -7.77
C TYR A 209 3.11 -5.05 -8.84
N THR A 210 3.30 -3.76 -8.68
CA THR A 210 4.15 -2.92 -9.52
C THR A 210 4.98 -2.03 -8.62
N ILE A 211 6.27 -1.96 -8.87
CA ILE A 211 7.19 -1.06 -8.16
C ILE A 211 7.73 -0.06 -9.16
N ALA A 212 7.59 1.23 -8.86
CA ALA A 212 8.03 2.31 -9.72
C ALA A 212 8.78 3.37 -8.91
N LYS A 213 10.05 3.64 -9.26
CA LYS A 213 10.83 4.74 -8.67
C LYS A 213 10.62 6.01 -9.48
N MET A 214 9.50 6.68 -9.22
CA MET A 214 9.09 7.91 -9.86
C MET A 214 8.09 8.67 -8.97
N SER A 215 7.76 9.91 -9.31
CA SER A 215 6.71 10.66 -8.63
C SER A 215 5.32 10.05 -8.89
N TYR A 216 4.38 10.29 -7.97
CA TYR A 216 3.01 9.79 -8.10
C TYR A 216 2.31 10.35 -9.36
N GLU A 217 2.54 11.62 -9.68
CA GLU A 217 1.99 12.23 -10.89
C GLU A 217 2.47 11.52 -12.17
N GLN A 218 3.77 11.20 -12.26
CA GLN A 218 4.32 10.45 -13.40
C GLN A 218 3.71 9.05 -13.47
N TYR A 219 3.61 8.36 -12.34
CA TYR A 219 3.02 7.04 -12.26
C TYR A 219 1.55 7.03 -12.73
N ARG A 220 0.75 8.00 -12.29
CA ARG A 220 -0.65 8.16 -12.75
C ARG A 220 -0.75 8.37 -14.26
N LYS A 221 0.09 9.24 -14.83
CA LYS A 221 0.12 9.50 -16.28
C LYS A 221 0.48 8.26 -17.09
N GLU A 222 1.51 7.52 -16.65
CA GLU A 222 1.91 6.27 -17.32
C GLU A 222 0.81 5.21 -17.24
N ARG A 223 0.18 5.09 -16.08
CA ARG A 223 -0.90 4.13 -15.88
C ARG A 223 -2.11 4.44 -16.74
N LEU A 224 -2.53 5.70 -16.81
CA LEU A 224 -3.62 6.13 -17.68
C LEU A 224 -3.32 5.83 -19.14
N ARG A 225 -2.13 6.17 -19.61
CA ARG A 225 -1.68 5.87 -20.98
C ARG A 225 -1.69 4.37 -21.28
N ASN A 226 -1.22 3.55 -20.34
CA ASN A 226 -1.21 2.10 -20.53
C ASN A 226 -2.64 1.53 -20.58
N PHE A 227 -3.55 2.06 -19.76
CA PHE A 227 -4.96 1.69 -19.79
C PHE A 227 -5.61 2.03 -21.13
N GLU A 228 -5.45 3.26 -21.63
CA GLU A 228 -5.95 3.67 -22.94
C GLU A 228 -5.42 2.81 -24.09
N ASN A 229 -4.12 2.46 -24.04
CA ASN A 229 -3.52 1.59 -25.05
C ASN A 229 -4.13 0.16 -25.00
N GLN A 230 -4.35 -0.38 -23.80
CA GLN A 230 -5.00 -1.70 -23.64
C GLN A 230 -6.44 -1.68 -24.15
N GLU A 231 -7.21 -0.64 -23.88
CA GLU A 231 -8.56 -0.49 -24.42
C GLU A 231 -8.56 -0.45 -25.95
N ARG A 232 -7.69 0.36 -26.56
CA ARG A 232 -7.57 0.42 -28.03
C ARG A 232 -7.19 -0.93 -28.65
N GLN A 233 -6.28 -1.67 -27.99
CA GLN A 233 -5.92 -3.02 -28.46
C GLN A 233 -7.10 -3.99 -28.35
N ALA A 234 -7.80 -4.00 -27.22
CA ALA A 234 -8.96 -4.85 -27.02
C ALA A 234 -10.10 -4.54 -28.00
N GLU A 235 -10.32 -3.26 -28.33
CA GLU A 235 -11.30 -2.87 -29.36
C GLU A 235 -10.87 -3.34 -30.75
N SER A 236 -9.59 -3.22 -31.10
CA SER A 236 -9.05 -3.72 -32.38
C SER A 236 -9.24 -5.22 -32.52
N GLU A 237 -8.88 -5.98 -31.46
CA GLU A 237 -9.04 -7.44 -31.45
C GLU A 237 -10.52 -7.86 -31.58
N ARG A 238 -11.43 -7.16 -30.88
CA ARG A 238 -12.88 -7.41 -30.99
C ARG A 238 -13.37 -7.15 -32.41
N ARG A 239 -12.90 -6.07 -33.05
CA ARG A 239 -13.25 -5.72 -34.44
C ARG A 239 -12.74 -6.78 -35.42
N GLU A 240 -11.49 -7.22 -35.27
CA GLU A 240 -10.91 -8.27 -36.12
C GLU A 240 -11.62 -9.60 -35.94
N LYS A 241 -11.95 -9.98 -34.71
CA LYS A 241 -12.72 -11.19 -34.41
C LYS A 241 -14.09 -11.16 -35.09
N LYS A 242 -14.81 -10.05 -35.02
CA LYS A 242 -16.11 -9.86 -35.68
C LYS A 242 -16.01 -10.00 -37.19
N ILE A 243 -15.01 -9.39 -37.80
CA ILE A 243 -14.75 -9.48 -39.24
C ILE A 243 -14.47 -10.96 -39.64
N ARG A 244 -13.69 -11.66 -38.83
CA ARG A 244 -13.38 -13.09 -39.08
C ARG A 244 -14.63 -13.96 -38.95
N GLU A 245 -15.46 -13.74 -37.96
CA GLU A 245 -16.74 -14.46 -37.77
C GLU A 245 -17.71 -14.20 -38.93
N GLU A 246 -17.81 -12.93 -39.39
CA GLU A 246 -18.65 -12.60 -40.56
C GLU A 246 -18.14 -13.25 -41.85
N LYS A 247 -16.82 -13.30 -42.08
CA LYS A 247 -16.25 -14.01 -43.21
C LYS A 247 -16.55 -15.51 -43.16
N LEU A 248 -16.37 -16.13 -42.01
CA LEU A 248 -16.71 -17.56 -41.79
C LEU A 248 -18.19 -17.81 -42.09
N LYS A 249 -19.08 -16.97 -41.55
CA LYS A 249 -20.53 -17.11 -41.81
C LYS A 249 -20.88 -17.04 -43.29
N ARG A 250 -20.26 -16.14 -44.05
CA ARG A 250 -20.45 -16.04 -45.52
C ARG A 250 -19.95 -17.29 -46.25
N ILE A 251 -18.81 -17.85 -45.83
CA ILE A 251 -18.28 -19.08 -46.39
C ILE A 251 -19.27 -20.24 -46.13
N TYR A 252 -19.76 -20.40 -44.92
CA TYR A 252 -20.74 -21.44 -44.61
C TYR A 252 -22.02 -21.28 -45.45
N GLN A 253 -22.55 -20.06 -45.55
CA GLN A 253 -23.74 -19.80 -46.38
C GLN A 253 -23.49 -20.13 -47.86
N SER A 254 -22.31 -19.87 -48.40
CA SER A 254 -21.96 -20.19 -49.79
C SER A 254 -21.83 -21.71 -50.02
N VAL A 255 -21.31 -22.46 -49.03
CA VAL A 255 -21.21 -23.92 -49.08
C VAL A 255 -22.60 -24.53 -49.01
N ASP A 256 -23.45 -24.10 -48.10
CA ASP A 256 -24.83 -24.57 -47.97
C ASP A 256 -25.62 -24.34 -49.30
N TYR A 257 -25.50 -23.16 -49.87
CA TYR A 257 -26.11 -22.82 -51.15
C TYR A 257 -25.59 -23.72 -52.30
N ALA A 258 -24.30 -24.00 -52.35
CA ALA A 258 -23.71 -24.90 -53.34
C ALA A 258 -24.22 -26.32 -53.18
N GLN A 259 -24.34 -26.85 -51.93
CA GLN A 259 -24.87 -28.18 -51.65
C GLN A 259 -26.35 -28.29 -52.05
N GLU A 260 -27.17 -27.29 -51.72
CA GLU A 260 -28.59 -27.27 -52.15
C GLU A 260 -28.73 -27.23 -53.67
N THR A 261 -27.84 -26.50 -54.37
CA THR A 261 -27.88 -26.43 -55.85
C THR A 261 -27.51 -27.77 -56.49
N ILE A 262 -26.53 -28.48 -55.93
CA ILE A 262 -26.12 -29.82 -56.37
C ILE A 262 -27.26 -30.83 -56.14
N SER A 263 -27.90 -30.80 -54.95
CA SER A 263 -29.04 -31.69 -54.63
C SER A 263 -30.24 -31.45 -55.51
N ARG A 264 -30.45 -30.26 -56.07
CA ARG A 264 -31.54 -29.93 -57.00
C ARG A 264 -31.22 -30.29 -58.44
N GLN A 265 -29.95 -30.47 -58.81
CA GLN A 265 -29.53 -30.87 -60.17
C GLN A 265 -29.41 -32.37 -60.35
N ASP A 266 -29.57 -33.19 -59.31
CA ASP A 266 -29.60 -34.63 -59.36
C ASP A 266 -31.04 -35.15 -59.10
N PRO A 267 -31.99 -34.98 -60.04
CA PRO A 267 -33.30 -35.55 -59.89
C PRO A 267 -33.26 -37.01 -60.43
N ALA A 268 -33.13 -37.93 -59.48
CA ALA A 268 -33.52 -39.36 -59.71
C ALA A 268 -32.77 -40.04 -60.84
N GLY A 269 -31.72 -40.76 -60.49
CA GLY A 269 -31.42 -41.97 -61.18
C GLY A 269 -32.63 -42.86 -61.15
N GLY A 270 -33.28 -43.06 -62.30
CA GLY A 270 -34.30 -44.05 -62.51
C GLY A 270 -33.77 -45.45 -62.47
#